data_050e253af90d1f7c2226c749236e80d8
#
_entry.id   050e253af90d1f7c2226c749236e80d8
#
_cell.length_a   1.000
_cell.length_b   1.000
_cell.length_c   1.000
_cell.angle_alpha   90.00
_cell.angle_beta   90.00
_cell.angle_gamma   90.00
#
_symmetry.space_group_name_H-M   'P 1'
#
loop_
_entity.id
_entity.type
_entity.pdbx_description
1 polymer ?
#
loop_
_entity_poly.entity_id
_entity_poly.type
_entity_poly.pdbx_seq_one_letter_code
_entity_poly.pdbx_strand_id
1 'polypeptide(L)'
;MDNYDLIIGSRFQNKNPFIKDGMPFMRYITNKLMSLMTNFLCGIKLTEFHTGYQIFSKNFCEKVPYKQNSNGYLFGFETILQAAFFNLKYGEISISSSYKGYRQSCGYFEGFIYILGNFKIIMLFFLAKFNFYKHKLFK
;
A
#
# COMPACT_ATOMS: atom_id res chain seq x y z
N MET A 1 5.67 18.90 -5.73
CA MET A 1 4.44 18.14 -5.46
C MET A 1 3.32 18.44 -6.46
N ASP A 2 3.58 19.28 -7.41
CA ASP A 2 2.52 19.88 -8.24
C ASP A 2 1.77 18.94 -9.20
N ASN A 3 2.14 17.67 -9.24
CA ASN A 3 1.53 16.69 -10.15
C ASN A 3 0.97 15.41 -9.52
N TYR A 4 1.12 15.20 -8.22
CA TYR A 4 0.69 13.97 -7.55
C TYR A 4 -0.17 14.25 -6.32
N ASP A 5 -1.20 13.42 -6.13
CA ASP A 5 -2.09 13.46 -4.97
C ASP A 5 -1.59 12.55 -3.84
N LEU A 6 -0.91 11.44 -4.21
CA LEU A 6 -0.29 10.50 -3.29
C LEU A 6 1.11 10.15 -3.80
N ILE A 7 2.12 10.31 -2.94
CA ILE A 7 3.47 9.80 -3.20
C ILE A 7 3.81 8.80 -2.11
N ILE A 8 4.27 7.62 -2.51
CA ILE A 8 4.72 6.58 -1.59
C ILE A 8 6.24 6.39 -1.68
N GLY A 9 6.86 6.04 -0.56
CA GLY A 9 8.26 5.64 -0.54
C GLY A 9 8.38 4.15 -0.82
N SER A 10 9.03 3.77 -1.92
CA SER A 10 9.26 2.38 -2.27
C SER A 10 10.70 1.95 -1.99
N ARG A 11 10.84 0.81 -1.33
CA ARG A 11 12.12 0.14 -1.09
C ARG A 11 12.54 -0.72 -2.29
N PHE A 12 11.60 -1.00 -3.20
CA PHE A 12 11.80 -1.87 -4.37
C PHE A 12 12.09 -1.08 -5.65
N GLN A 13 11.88 0.23 -5.65
CA GLN A 13 12.15 1.06 -6.81
C GLN A 13 13.66 1.22 -7.01
N ASN A 14 14.14 0.84 -8.20
CA ASN A 14 15.54 0.96 -8.63
C ASN A 14 16.57 0.17 -7.80
N LYS A 15 16.16 -0.72 -6.89
CA LYS A 15 17.04 -1.54 -6.07
C LYS A 15 16.39 -2.84 -5.59
N ASN A 16 17.24 -3.76 -5.13
CA ASN A 16 16.80 -4.96 -4.43
C ASN A 16 17.04 -4.79 -2.92
N PRO A 17 15.97 -4.60 -2.11
CA PRO A 17 16.09 -4.35 -0.68
C PRO A 17 16.60 -5.56 0.12
N PHE A 18 16.46 -6.78 -0.41
CA PHE A 18 17.06 -7.98 0.19
C PHE A 18 18.58 -7.89 0.22
N ILE A 19 19.19 -7.47 -0.91
CA ILE A 19 20.64 -7.39 -1.04
C ILE A 19 21.19 -6.12 -0.40
N LYS A 20 20.55 -4.97 -0.66
CA LYS A 20 21.12 -3.66 -0.28
C LYS A 20 20.76 -3.22 1.13
N ASP A 21 19.54 -3.49 1.57
CA ASP A 21 19.02 -3.00 2.84
C ASP A 21 19.00 -4.08 3.94
N GLY A 22 19.27 -5.37 3.58
CA GLY A 22 19.22 -6.50 4.51
C GLY A 22 17.80 -6.92 4.89
N MET A 23 16.83 -6.71 4.00
CA MET A 23 15.45 -7.13 4.24
C MET A 23 15.36 -8.65 4.41
N PRO A 24 14.67 -9.19 5.44
CA PRO A 24 14.46 -10.62 5.59
C PRO A 24 13.83 -11.24 4.34
N PHE A 25 14.33 -12.38 3.91
CA PHE A 25 13.94 -13.05 2.65
C PHE A 25 12.42 -13.29 2.55
N MET A 26 11.81 -13.81 3.60
CA MET A 26 10.35 -14.05 3.63
C MET A 26 9.56 -12.75 3.44
N ARG A 27 9.98 -11.67 4.08
CA ARG A 27 9.37 -10.35 3.92
C ARG A 27 9.53 -9.81 2.49
N TYR A 28 10.71 -10.00 1.91
CA TYR A 28 10.97 -9.62 0.53
C TYR A 28 10.03 -10.33 -0.44
N ILE A 29 9.95 -11.67 -0.37
CA ILE A 29 9.08 -12.48 -1.24
C ILE A 29 7.60 -12.11 -1.05
N THR A 30 7.14 -12.06 0.20
CA THR A 30 5.73 -11.76 0.51
C THR A 30 5.33 -10.37 -0.02
N ASN A 31 6.13 -9.34 0.25
CA ASN A 31 5.84 -7.99 -0.22
C ASN A 31 5.82 -7.93 -1.75
N LYS A 32 6.77 -8.60 -2.41
CA LYS A 32 6.86 -8.61 -3.87
C LYS A 32 5.68 -9.32 -4.51
N LEU A 33 5.30 -10.49 -4.00
CA LEU A 33 4.15 -11.26 -4.50
C LEU A 33 2.83 -10.49 -4.28
N MET A 34 2.63 -9.92 -3.09
CA MET A 34 1.45 -9.12 -2.79
C MET A 34 1.36 -7.87 -3.68
N SER A 35 2.48 -7.20 -3.94
CA SER A 35 2.52 -6.04 -4.83
C SER A 35 2.20 -6.43 -6.28
N LEU A 36 2.77 -7.52 -6.79
CA LEU A 36 2.46 -8.02 -8.13
C LEU A 36 0.99 -8.38 -8.28
N MET A 37 0.43 -9.08 -7.29
CA MET A 37 -0.97 -9.47 -7.28
C MET A 37 -1.89 -8.24 -7.24
N THR A 38 -1.60 -7.26 -6.38
CA THR A 38 -2.40 -6.03 -6.29
C THR A 38 -2.34 -5.23 -7.59
N ASN A 39 -1.16 -5.12 -8.21
CA ASN A 39 -1.00 -4.49 -9.53
C ASN A 39 -1.88 -5.17 -10.58
N PHE A 40 -1.81 -6.50 -10.65
CA PHE A 40 -2.57 -7.28 -11.62
C PHE A 40 -4.08 -7.15 -11.39
N LEU A 41 -4.54 -7.31 -10.15
CA LEU A 41 -5.96 -7.27 -9.81
C LEU A 41 -6.54 -5.86 -9.93
N CYS A 42 -5.88 -4.84 -9.37
CA CYS A 42 -6.45 -3.49 -9.28
C CYS A 42 -6.07 -2.58 -10.45
N GLY A 43 -5.19 -3.02 -11.36
CA GLY A 43 -4.72 -2.21 -12.48
C GLY A 43 -3.81 -1.05 -12.06
N ILE A 44 -3.15 -1.19 -10.90
CA ILE A 44 -2.23 -0.20 -10.33
C ILE A 44 -0.81 -0.52 -10.80
N LYS A 45 0.05 0.49 -10.92
CA LYS A 45 1.46 0.31 -11.33
C LYS A 45 2.39 0.90 -10.28
N LEU A 46 2.66 0.12 -9.23
CA LEU A 46 3.58 0.48 -8.15
C LEU A 46 4.51 -0.70 -7.84
N THR A 47 5.73 -0.41 -7.40
CA THR A 47 6.69 -1.46 -7.02
C THR A 47 6.48 -1.95 -5.60
N GLU A 48 5.83 -1.17 -4.74
CA GLU A 48 5.54 -1.50 -3.35
C GLU A 48 4.19 -0.95 -2.89
N PHE A 49 3.49 -1.73 -2.05
CA PHE A 49 2.23 -1.33 -1.40
C PHE A 49 2.32 -1.34 0.14
N HIS A 50 3.40 -1.90 0.69
CA HIS A 50 3.52 -2.20 2.12
C HIS A 50 4.51 -1.26 2.81
N THR A 51 4.37 0.03 2.53
CA THR A 51 5.22 1.10 3.08
C THR A 51 4.41 2.04 3.96
N GLY A 52 5.02 2.48 5.06
CA GLY A 52 4.44 3.53 5.91
C GLY A 52 4.82 4.95 5.49
N TYR A 53 5.73 5.10 4.51
CA TYR A 53 6.12 6.42 4.03
C TYR A 53 5.18 6.88 2.92
N GLN A 54 4.29 7.81 3.26
CA GLN A 54 3.29 8.34 2.32
C GLN A 54 3.14 9.84 2.51
N ILE A 55 2.99 10.56 1.42
CA ILE A 55 2.78 12.01 1.37
C ILE A 55 1.49 12.27 0.60
N PHE A 56 0.60 13.04 1.20
CA PHE A 56 -0.73 13.33 0.67
C PHE A 56 -0.83 14.80 0.23
N SER A 57 -1.47 15.05 -0.90
CA SER A 57 -1.85 16.41 -1.31
C SER A 57 -3.10 16.86 -0.55
N LYS A 58 -3.37 18.16 -0.57
CA LYS A 58 -4.64 18.72 -0.07
C LYS A 58 -5.84 18.09 -0.80
N ASN A 59 -5.75 17.94 -2.12
CA ASN A 59 -6.79 17.33 -2.95
C ASN A 59 -7.11 15.88 -2.53
N PHE A 60 -6.07 15.08 -2.18
CA PHE A 60 -6.28 13.75 -1.61
C PHE A 60 -7.07 13.82 -0.31
N CYS A 61 -6.68 14.69 0.62
CA CYS A 61 -7.32 14.82 1.92
C CYS A 61 -8.77 15.30 1.85
N GLU A 62 -9.13 16.06 0.81
CA GLU A 62 -10.49 16.55 0.59
C GLU A 62 -11.40 15.50 -0.07
N LYS A 63 -10.84 14.68 -0.99
CA LYS A 63 -11.63 13.72 -1.77
C LYS A 63 -11.73 12.33 -1.16
N VAL A 64 -10.71 11.91 -0.42
CA VAL A 64 -10.62 10.54 0.11
C VAL A 64 -11.13 10.48 1.54
N PRO A 65 -12.02 9.54 1.88
CA PRO A 65 -12.53 9.37 3.24
C PRO A 65 -11.52 8.66 4.16
N TYR A 66 -10.24 9.09 4.17
CA TYR A 66 -9.16 8.44 4.91
C TYR A 66 -9.39 8.33 6.42
N LYS A 67 -10.27 9.18 6.98
CA LYS A 67 -10.68 9.10 8.39
C LYS A 67 -11.50 7.85 8.71
N GLN A 68 -11.99 7.14 7.69
CA GLN A 68 -12.72 5.87 7.80
C GLN A 68 -11.80 4.64 7.70
N ASN A 69 -10.52 4.87 7.46
CA ASN A 69 -9.52 3.82 7.34
C ASN A 69 -9.20 3.18 8.70
N SER A 70 -8.58 2.01 8.64
CA SER A 70 -8.10 1.30 9.84
C SER A 70 -6.97 2.07 10.52
N ASN A 71 -6.86 1.95 11.84
CA ASN A 71 -5.79 2.59 12.63
C ASN A 71 -4.51 1.73 12.72
N GLY A 72 -4.31 0.80 11.81
CA GLY A 72 -3.19 -0.14 11.86
C GLY A 72 -2.41 -0.23 10.55
N TYR A 73 -1.72 -1.35 10.38
CA TYR A 73 -0.87 -1.60 9.21
C TYR A 73 -1.59 -1.53 7.86
N LEU A 74 -2.91 -1.71 7.83
CA LEU A 74 -3.72 -1.65 6.61
C LEU A 74 -3.92 -0.22 6.10
N PHE A 75 -3.77 0.81 6.94
CA PHE A 75 -3.98 2.20 6.57
C PHE A 75 -3.29 2.58 5.26
N GLY A 76 -1.99 2.27 5.17
CA GLY A 76 -1.20 2.61 3.98
C GLY A 76 -1.66 1.88 2.72
N PHE A 77 -2.13 0.65 2.84
CA PHE A 77 -2.68 -0.11 1.73
C PHE A 77 -4.04 0.43 1.29
N GLU A 78 -4.91 0.77 2.24
CA GLU A 78 -6.21 1.37 1.99
C GLU A 78 -6.09 2.69 1.23
N THR A 79 -5.18 3.58 1.64
CA THR A 79 -4.97 4.88 1.00
C THR A 79 -4.51 4.77 -0.45
N ILE A 80 -3.68 3.76 -0.79
CA ILE A 80 -3.25 3.51 -2.16
C ILE A 80 -4.44 3.07 -3.03
N LEU A 81 -5.25 2.13 -2.54
CA LEU A 81 -6.43 1.68 -3.27
C LEU A 81 -7.49 2.77 -3.39
N GLN A 82 -7.65 3.61 -2.38
CA GLN A 82 -8.51 4.78 -2.44
C GLN A 82 -8.04 5.79 -3.50
N ALA A 83 -6.73 6.09 -3.57
CA ALA A 83 -6.19 6.95 -4.61
C ALA A 83 -6.54 6.44 -6.01
N ALA A 84 -6.39 5.14 -6.23
CA ALA A 84 -6.75 4.50 -7.50
C ALA A 84 -8.26 4.52 -7.76
N PHE A 85 -9.08 4.29 -6.73
CA PHE A 85 -10.55 4.29 -6.83
C PHE A 85 -11.09 5.68 -7.20
N PHE A 86 -10.58 6.73 -6.58
CA PHE A 86 -11.00 8.11 -6.83
C PHE A 86 -10.27 8.76 -8.02
N ASN A 87 -9.54 7.96 -8.82
CA ASN A 87 -8.78 8.42 -10.00
C ASN A 87 -7.80 9.57 -9.68
N LEU A 88 -7.18 9.53 -8.51
CA LEU A 88 -6.16 10.48 -8.10
C LEU A 88 -4.80 10.10 -8.69
N LYS A 89 -3.94 11.09 -8.88
CA LYS A 89 -2.58 10.87 -9.38
C LYS A 89 -1.70 10.35 -8.23
N TYR A 90 -1.13 9.15 -8.41
CA TYR A 90 -0.20 8.57 -7.44
C TYR A 90 1.12 8.21 -8.11
N GLY A 91 2.17 8.21 -7.32
CA GLY A 91 3.52 7.85 -7.78
C GLY A 91 4.37 7.32 -6.62
N GLU A 92 5.60 6.93 -6.94
CA GLU A 92 6.55 6.42 -5.96
C GLU A 92 7.92 7.05 -6.09
N ILE A 93 8.62 7.16 -4.97
CA ILE A 93 10.01 7.57 -4.88
C ILE A 93 10.83 6.48 -4.21
N SER A 94 12.09 6.32 -4.64
CA SER A 94 12.99 5.35 -4.00
C SER A 94 13.38 5.81 -2.61
N ILE A 95 13.22 4.94 -1.62
CA ILE A 95 13.70 5.16 -0.26
C ILE A 95 14.63 4.04 0.17
N SER A 96 15.55 4.34 1.08
CA SER A 96 16.39 3.33 1.73
C SER A 96 15.86 3.02 3.12
N SER A 97 15.98 1.75 3.51
CA SER A 97 15.70 1.30 4.87
C SER A 97 16.82 0.40 5.34
N SER A 98 17.16 0.43 6.63
CA SER A 98 18.14 -0.47 7.22
C SER A 98 17.47 -1.48 8.11
N TYR A 99 17.74 -2.75 7.89
CA TYR A 99 17.27 -3.85 8.72
C TYR A 99 18.31 -4.35 9.72
N LYS A 100 19.48 -3.68 9.84
CA LYS A 100 20.52 -4.01 10.79
C LYS A 100 20.06 -3.70 12.22
N GLY A 101 20.11 -4.70 13.10
CA GLY A 101 19.69 -4.55 14.51
C GLY A 101 18.18 -4.40 14.72
N TYR A 102 17.38 -4.75 13.75
CA TYR A 102 15.95 -4.49 13.73
C TYR A 102 15.15 -5.50 14.55
N ARG A 103 14.34 -5.02 15.49
CA ARG A 103 13.22 -5.80 16.06
C ARG A 103 12.15 -5.97 15.00
N GLN A 104 11.64 -7.18 14.82
CA GLN A 104 10.47 -7.39 13.94
C GLN A 104 9.30 -6.52 14.42
N SER A 105 8.82 -5.62 13.55
CA SER A 105 7.66 -4.77 13.85
C SER A 105 6.34 -5.53 13.79
N CYS A 106 6.34 -6.74 13.21
CA CYS A 106 5.14 -7.55 12.99
C CYS A 106 5.53 -9.02 13.11
N GLY A 107 4.89 -9.76 13.99
CA GLY A 107 5.03 -11.21 14.12
C GLY A 107 4.47 -11.96 12.92
N TYR A 108 4.75 -13.26 12.80
CA TYR A 108 4.24 -14.09 11.69
C TYR A 108 2.71 -14.15 11.68
N PHE A 109 2.09 -14.24 12.84
CA PHE A 109 0.62 -14.26 12.96
C PHE A 109 -0.02 -12.93 12.55
N GLU A 110 0.55 -11.82 13.00
CA GLU A 110 0.11 -10.47 12.60
C GLU A 110 0.31 -10.24 11.09
N GLY A 111 1.42 -10.75 10.53
CA GLY A 111 1.67 -10.73 9.09
C GLY A 111 0.61 -11.50 8.30
N PHE A 112 0.17 -12.65 8.79
CA PHE A 112 -0.90 -13.43 8.18
C PHE A 112 -2.25 -12.69 8.22
N ILE A 113 -2.61 -12.12 9.38
CA ILE A 113 -3.82 -11.27 9.51
C ILE A 113 -3.76 -10.08 8.56
N TYR A 114 -2.59 -9.47 8.41
CA TYR A 114 -2.37 -8.36 7.49
C TYR A 114 -2.63 -8.78 6.03
N ILE A 115 -2.14 -9.94 5.60
CA ILE A 115 -2.38 -10.49 4.26
C ILE A 115 -3.89 -10.70 4.02
N LEU A 116 -4.60 -11.31 4.98
CA LEU A 116 -6.05 -11.49 4.88
C LEU A 116 -6.79 -10.14 4.81
N GLY A 117 -6.31 -9.15 5.56
CA GLY A 117 -6.80 -7.77 5.49
C GLY A 117 -6.65 -7.17 4.09
N ASN A 118 -5.49 -7.34 3.46
CA ASN A 118 -5.26 -6.85 2.09
C ASN A 118 -6.23 -7.49 1.08
N PHE A 119 -6.45 -8.80 1.15
CA PHE A 119 -7.44 -9.48 0.30
C PHE A 119 -8.85 -8.91 0.51
N LYS A 120 -9.25 -8.68 1.76
CA LYS A 120 -10.54 -8.06 2.09
C LYS A 120 -10.68 -6.68 1.44
N ILE A 121 -9.64 -5.83 1.53
CA ILE A 121 -9.67 -4.48 0.95
C ILE A 121 -9.74 -4.55 -0.59
N ILE A 122 -8.98 -5.45 -1.23
CA ILE A 122 -9.07 -5.69 -2.68
C ILE A 122 -10.48 -6.09 -3.08
N MET A 123 -11.11 -7.01 -2.35
CA MET A 123 -12.49 -7.43 -2.60
C MET A 123 -13.47 -6.25 -2.49
N LEU A 124 -13.35 -5.44 -1.43
CA LEU A 124 -14.18 -4.26 -1.24
C LEU A 124 -13.98 -3.22 -2.34
N PHE A 125 -12.74 -3.05 -2.81
CA PHE A 125 -12.43 -2.18 -3.95
C PHE A 125 -13.19 -2.63 -5.21
N PHE A 126 -13.20 -3.93 -5.54
CA PHE A 126 -13.95 -4.44 -6.68
C PHE A 126 -15.45 -4.26 -6.51
N LEU A 127 -15.99 -4.63 -5.36
CA LEU A 127 -17.41 -4.50 -5.10
C LEU A 127 -17.88 -3.04 -5.23
N ALA A 128 -17.07 -2.09 -4.77
CA ALA A 128 -17.35 -0.66 -4.92
C ALA A 128 -17.18 -0.20 -6.38
N LYS A 129 -16.12 -0.63 -7.08
CA LYS A 129 -15.82 -0.24 -8.46
C LYS A 129 -16.90 -0.67 -9.44
N PHE A 130 -17.50 -1.84 -9.21
CA PHE A 130 -18.62 -2.36 -10.02
C PHE A 130 -20.01 -2.00 -9.49
N ASN A 131 -20.08 -1.11 -8.48
CA ASN A 131 -21.34 -0.66 -7.85
C ASN A 131 -22.18 -1.79 -7.20
N PHE A 132 -21.58 -2.94 -6.88
CA PHE A 132 -22.28 -4.01 -6.17
C PHE A 132 -22.47 -3.68 -4.68
N TYR A 133 -21.52 -2.94 -4.08
CA TYR A 133 -21.59 -2.57 -2.66
C TYR A 133 -20.88 -1.25 -2.40
N LYS A 134 -21.58 -0.31 -1.75
CA LYS A 134 -21.01 0.99 -1.34
C LYS A 134 -20.37 0.87 0.04
N HIS A 135 -19.07 0.65 0.09
CA HIS A 135 -18.33 0.61 1.35
C HIS A 135 -17.83 2.00 1.76
N LYS A 136 -17.74 2.26 3.08
CA LYS A 136 -17.33 3.56 3.65
C LYS A 136 -15.94 4.03 3.18
N LEU A 137 -15.04 3.11 2.80
CA LEU A 137 -13.70 3.42 2.28
C LEU A 137 -13.73 3.96 0.84
N PHE A 138 -14.76 3.66 0.08
CA PHE A 138 -14.88 3.93 -1.35
C PHE A 138 -16.18 4.68 -1.68
N LYS A 139 -16.57 5.59 -0.80
CA LYS A 139 -17.81 6.36 -0.93
C LYS A 139 -17.53 7.85 -0.89
#